data_53f82126587665b15db0681d725c0d87
#
_entry.id   53f82126587665b15db0681d725c0d87
#
_cell.length_a   1.000
_cell.length_b   1.000
_cell.length_c   1.000
_cell.angle_alpha   90.00
_cell.angle_beta   90.00
_cell.angle_gamma   90.00
#
_symmetry.space_group_name_H-M   'P 1'
#
loop_
_entity.id
_entity.type
_entity.pdbx_description
1 polymer ?
#
loop_
_entity_poly.entity_id
_entity_poly.type
_entity_poly.pdbx_seq_one_letter_code
_entity_poly.pdbx_strand_id
1 'polypeptide(L)'
;MAIIYSNAVGKAKGSMGMITYSTQGGATIGKQKVFQPTNPKTMRQMYRRTCWANIVNLWQTMLGNDKPSFENKAARVSDYNRFVGVNAGGPRVYLTRSEATQGGSVVAGYIMTEGSLAAIDVLQSAGQFVTNVNVGETAISGLTTVGTFADAIVENNTDWRYGDKISAFVFEQSVDSVTGVPHVVCRSYNITLISEDERTLNDVLGSNLEAFSVTGGKLGMQGPINGGVVWVHSRIDGNSGKTLVSSQSINVTNNILSGYTSASKREAAVISYGGKPNGAFLTPDVDAIYTM
;
A
#
# COMPACT_ATOMS: atom_id res chain seq x y z
N MET A 1 12.01 -31.66 -2.29
CA MET A 1 12.69 -30.61 -1.47
C MET A 1 13.16 -31.32 -0.21
N ALA A 2 14.45 -31.31 0.09
CA ALA A 2 14.99 -31.90 1.32
C ALA A 2 15.34 -30.78 2.31
N ILE A 3 14.89 -30.93 3.56
CA ILE A 3 15.25 -30.04 4.66
C ILE A 3 16.37 -30.72 5.42
N ILE A 4 17.52 -30.08 5.54
CA ILE A 4 18.68 -30.65 6.22
C ILE A 4 18.82 -29.99 7.60
N TYR A 5 18.69 -30.80 8.62
CA TYR A 5 18.99 -30.43 10.02
C TYR A 5 20.27 -31.17 10.43
N SER A 6 21.42 -30.65 10.04
CA SER A 6 22.68 -31.27 10.41
C SER A 6 23.60 -30.31 11.12
N ASN A 7 24.05 -30.65 12.31
CA ASN A 7 25.07 -29.91 13.03
C ASN A 7 26.42 -29.93 12.30
N ALA A 8 26.65 -30.91 11.43
CA ALA A 8 27.90 -31.06 10.68
C ALA A 8 28.01 -30.09 9.47
N VAL A 9 26.88 -29.69 8.89
CA VAL A 9 26.86 -28.82 7.70
C VAL A 9 26.58 -27.35 8.06
N GLY A 10 26.03 -27.09 9.24
CA GLY A 10 25.67 -25.74 9.68
C GLY A 10 24.66 -25.07 8.72
N LYS A 11 24.69 -23.74 8.66
CA LYS A 11 23.89 -22.95 7.72
C LYS A 11 24.58 -22.88 6.37
N ALA A 12 24.09 -23.61 5.38
CA ALA A 12 24.61 -23.53 4.01
C ALA A 12 23.80 -22.59 3.15
N LYS A 13 24.48 -21.73 2.37
CA LYS A 13 23.89 -20.83 1.38
C LYS A 13 24.71 -20.83 0.11
N GLY A 14 24.06 -20.86 -1.03
CA GLY A 14 24.73 -20.88 -2.33
C GLY A 14 24.55 -22.20 -3.09
N SER A 15 25.36 -22.44 -4.12
CA SER A 15 25.28 -23.65 -4.95
C SER A 15 26.56 -24.47 -4.84
N MET A 16 26.41 -25.77 -4.69
CA MET A 16 27.49 -26.74 -4.72
C MET A 16 27.11 -27.87 -5.67
N GLY A 17 27.81 -27.97 -6.80
CA GLY A 17 27.46 -28.94 -7.85
C GLY A 17 26.03 -28.76 -8.35
N MET A 18 25.26 -29.85 -8.29
CA MET A 18 23.85 -29.91 -8.72
C MET A 18 22.84 -29.43 -7.67
N ILE A 19 23.28 -28.97 -6.50
CA ILE A 19 22.43 -28.61 -5.38
C ILE A 19 22.60 -27.13 -5.07
N THR A 20 21.46 -26.42 -4.89
CA THR A 20 21.42 -25.06 -4.35
C THR A 20 20.87 -25.10 -2.94
N TYR A 21 21.61 -24.48 -2.02
CA TYR A 21 21.23 -24.34 -0.63
C TYR A 21 20.68 -22.95 -0.34
N SER A 22 19.60 -22.89 0.40
CA SER A 22 19.03 -21.63 0.94
C SER A 22 18.65 -21.83 2.39
N THR A 23 18.80 -20.80 3.20
CA THR A 23 18.37 -20.82 4.60
C THR A 23 17.07 -20.04 4.74
N GLN A 24 16.03 -20.69 5.27
CA GLN A 24 14.75 -20.06 5.55
C GLN A 24 14.31 -20.45 6.97
N GLY A 25 14.11 -19.46 7.80
CA GLY A 25 13.63 -19.68 9.16
C GLY A 25 14.54 -20.55 10.03
N GLY A 26 15.86 -20.48 9.83
CA GLY A 26 16.83 -21.30 10.58
C GLY A 26 17.09 -22.68 9.99
N ALA A 27 16.28 -23.14 9.03
CA ALA A 27 16.47 -24.41 8.33
C ALA A 27 17.26 -24.22 7.03
N THR A 28 18.18 -25.11 6.73
CA THR A 28 18.86 -25.15 5.43
C THR A 28 18.07 -26.05 4.48
N ILE A 29 17.66 -25.48 3.36
CA ILE A 29 16.90 -26.16 2.31
C ILE A 29 17.81 -26.44 1.15
N GLY A 30 18.02 -27.72 0.83
CA GLY A 30 18.70 -28.18 -0.38
C GLY A 30 17.68 -28.46 -1.48
N LYS A 31 17.91 -27.92 -2.67
CA LYS A 31 17.11 -28.21 -3.87
C LYS A 31 18.00 -28.42 -5.07
N GLN A 32 17.56 -29.24 -5.99
CA GLN A 32 18.27 -29.43 -7.26
C GLN A 32 18.42 -28.10 -7.99
N LYS A 33 19.60 -27.81 -8.49
CA LYS A 33 19.87 -26.64 -9.31
C LYS A 33 19.16 -26.76 -10.65
N VAL A 34 18.41 -25.75 -11.01
CA VAL A 34 17.80 -25.64 -12.33
C VAL A 34 18.79 -24.89 -13.22
N PHE A 35 19.41 -25.60 -14.17
CA PHE A 35 20.43 -25.02 -15.08
C PHE A 35 19.80 -24.14 -16.16
N GLN A 36 18.65 -24.54 -16.66
CA GLN A 36 17.90 -23.78 -17.66
C GLN A 36 16.46 -23.61 -17.20
N PRO A 37 16.14 -22.53 -16.48
CA PRO A 37 14.77 -22.27 -16.07
C PRO A 37 13.92 -22.00 -17.32
N THR A 38 12.92 -22.84 -17.57
CA THR A 38 11.95 -22.57 -18.63
C THR A 38 11.07 -21.37 -18.22
N ASN A 39 10.96 -20.42 -19.12
CA ASN A 39 10.02 -19.31 -18.99
C ASN A 39 8.99 -19.41 -20.14
N PRO A 40 7.92 -20.18 -19.95
CA PRO A 40 6.97 -20.47 -21.03
C PRO A 40 6.17 -19.24 -21.46
N LYS A 41 6.28 -18.11 -20.73
CA LYS A 41 5.59 -16.86 -21.05
C LYS A 41 4.09 -17.06 -21.31
N THR A 42 3.47 -17.91 -20.48
CA THR A 42 2.02 -18.11 -20.59
C THR A 42 1.28 -16.81 -20.33
N MET A 43 0.08 -16.64 -20.87
CA MET A 43 -0.74 -15.45 -20.68
C MET A 43 -0.94 -15.11 -19.21
N ARG A 44 -1.27 -16.09 -18.37
CA ARG A 44 -1.41 -15.89 -16.92
C ARG A 44 -0.14 -15.33 -16.28
N GLN A 45 1.04 -15.80 -16.71
CA GLN A 45 2.30 -15.29 -16.19
C GLN A 45 2.54 -13.85 -16.64
N MET A 46 2.29 -13.53 -17.91
CA MET A 46 2.48 -12.19 -18.44
C MET A 46 1.53 -11.21 -17.78
N TYR A 47 0.26 -11.58 -17.70
CA TYR A 47 -0.76 -10.81 -17.01
C TYR A 47 -0.40 -10.49 -15.54
N ARG A 48 -0.01 -11.50 -14.77
CA ARG A 48 0.43 -11.29 -13.39
C ARG A 48 1.65 -10.37 -13.29
N ARG A 49 2.58 -10.45 -14.22
CA ARG A 49 3.76 -9.58 -14.24
C ARG A 49 3.40 -8.12 -14.45
N THR A 50 2.44 -7.83 -15.33
CA THR A 50 2.00 -6.46 -15.59
C THR A 50 1.37 -5.82 -14.35
N CYS A 51 0.45 -6.52 -13.68
CA CYS A 51 -0.20 -6.04 -12.46
C CYS A 51 0.75 -6.01 -11.26
N TRP A 52 1.59 -7.04 -11.12
CA TRP A 52 2.58 -7.12 -10.04
C TRP A 52 3.53 -5.93 -10.03
N ALA A 53 3.96 -5.49 -11.19
CA ALA A 53 4.88 -4.37 -11.32
C ALA A 53 4.34 -3.09 -10.65
N ASN A 54 3.05 -2.79 -10.86
CA ASN A 54 2.43 -1.62 -10.24
C ASN A 54 2.39 -1.72 -8.71
N ILE A 55 2.04 -2.88 -8.16
CA ILE A 55 1.98 -3.09 -6.71
C ILE A 55 3.35 -2.88 -6.07
N VAL A 56 4.40 -3.44 -6.70
CA VAL A 56 5.79 -3.33 -6.22
C VAL A 56 6.28 -1.89 -6.30
N ASN A 57 6.06 -1.22 -7.44
CA ASN A 57 6.49 0.16 -7.63
C ASN A 57 5.75 1.11 -6.68
N LEU A 58 4.45 0.93 -6.47
CA LEU A 58 3.71 1.74 -5.50
C LEU A 58 4.24 1.55 -4.07
N TRP A 59 4.57 0.32 -3.66
CA TRP A 59 5.22 0.12 -2.37
C TRP A 59 6.55 0.88 -2.26
N GLN A 60 7.32 0.92 -3.34
CA GLN A 60 8.59 1.64 -3.35
C GLN A 60 8.42 3.15 -3.15
N THR A 61 7.33 3.74 -3.62
CA THR A 61 7.04 5.17 -3.39
C THR A 61 6.80 5.51 -1.92
N MET A 62 6.45 4.52 -1.10
CA MET A 62 6.26 4.67 0.34
C MET A 62 7.55 4.47 1.14
N LEU A 63 8.67 4.13 0.50
CA LEU A 63 9.98 4.02 1.16
C LEU A 63 10.46 5.41 1.56
N GLY A 64 10.69 5.62 2.85
CA GLY A 64 11.07 6.92 3.41
C GLY A 64 9.93 7.60 4.18
N ASN A 65 8.71 7.14 4.01
CA ASN A 65 7.57 7.50 4.86
C ASN A 65 7.34 6.43 5.94
N ASP A 66 6.46 6.73 6.89
CA ASP A 66 5.97 5.71 7.81
C ASP A 66 5.27 4.62 7.01
N LYS A 67 5.78 3.40 7.10
CA LYS A 67 5.29 2.29 6.29
C LYS A 67 3.95 1.80 6.83
N PRO A 68 3.04 1.41 5.96
CA PRO A 68 1.84 0.71 6.39
C PRO A 68 2.22 -0.59 7.11
N SER A 69 1.47 -0.95 8.14
CA SER A 69 1.69 -2.17 8.91
C SER A 69 0.48 -3.10 8.82
N PHE A 70 0.74 -4.38 9.04
CA PHE A 70 -0.28 -5.44 9.00
C PHE A 70 -0.22 -6.21 10.30
N GLU A 71 -1.28 -6.11 11.09
CA GLU A 71 -1.36 -6.72 12.41
C GLU A 71 -1.35 -8.26 12.35
N ASN A 72 -2.18 -8.82 11.47
CA ASN A 72 -2.43 -10.25 11.37
C ASN A 72 -1.53 -10.98 10.35
N LYS A 73 -0.29 -10.51 10.17
CA LYS A 73 0.65 -11.20 9.30
C LYS A 73 1.21 -12.45 9.98
N ALA A 74 1.38 -13.52 9.22
CA ALA A 74 2.03 -14.73 9.74
C ALA A 74 3.46 -14.44 10.22
N ALA A 75 3.93 -15.20 11.18
CA ALA A 75 5.30 -15.07 11.66
C ALA A 75 6.31 -15.13 10.48
N ARG A 76 7.29 -14.22 10.49
CA ARG A 76 8.33 -14.09 9.46
C ARG A 76 7.86 -13.53 8.10
N VAL A 77 6.61 -13.10 7.96
CA VAL A 77 6.15 -12.36 6.80
C VAL A 77 6.39 -10.87 7.02
N SER A 78 7.10 -10.22 6.09
CA SER A 78 7.29 -8.77 6.12
C SER A 78 6.01 -8.04 5.71
N ASP A 79 5.87 -6.76 6.12
CA ASP A 79 4.75 -5.92 5.68
C ASP A 79 4.71 -5.78 4.16
N TYR A 80 5.87 -5.68 3.51
CA TYR A 80 5.97 -5.74 2.05
C TYR A 80 5.33 -7.00 1.45
N ASN A 81 5.70 -8.16 1.96
CA ASN A 81 5.15 -9.42 1.44
C ASN A 81 3.65 -9.54 1.69
N ARG A 82 3.17 -9.02 2.84
CA ARG A 82 1.73 -8.98 3.13
C ARG A 82 1.02 -8.02 2.20
N PHE A 83 1.52 -6.78 2.03
CA PHE A 83 0.97 -5.79 1.10
C PHE A 83 0.83 -6.35 -0.31
N VAL A 84 1.91 -6.95 -0.84
CA VAL A 84 1.88 -7.55 -2.16
C VAL A 84 0.90 -8.72 -2.22
N GLY A 85 0.87 -9.57 -1.19
CA GLY A 85 -0.01 -10.75 -1.13
C GLY A 85 -1.49 -10.37 -1.15
N VAL A 86 -1.93 -9.42 -0.32
CA VAL A 86 -3.34 -9.00 -0.25
C VAL A 86 -3.79 -8.25 -1.50
N ASN A 87 -2.88 -7.50 -2.14
CA ASN A 87 -3.21 -6.72 -3.33
C ASN A 87 -3.02 -7.48 -4.65
N ALA A 88 -2.41 -8.67 -4.64
CA ALA A 88 -2.19 -9.47 -5.84
C ALA A 88 -3.48 -9.90 -6.57
N GLY A 89 -4.60 -9.96 -5.85
CA GLY A 89 -5.94 -10.23 -6.37
C GLY A 89 -6.83 -8.99 -6.50
N GLY A 90 -6.33 -7.82 -6.10
CA GLY A 90 -7.06 -6.55 -6.04
C GLY A 90 -7.17 -5.82 -7.37
N PRO A 91 -7.23 -4.48 -7.32
CA PRO A 91 -7.36 -3.64 -8.51
C PRO A 91 -6.27 -3.92 -9.56
N ARG A 92 -6.67 -3.98 -10.82
CA ARG A 92 -5.81 -4.40 -11.92
C ARG A 92 -5.28 -3.20 -12.69
N VAL A 93 -4.02 -2.89 -12.50
CA VAL A 93 -3.31 -1.86 -13.24
C VAL A 93 -2.27 -2.51 -14.14
N TYR A 94 -2.28 -2.15 -15.41
CA TYR A 94 -1.40 -2.74 -16.43
C TYR A 94 -0.26 -1.79 -16.76
N LEU A 95 0.93 -2.07 -16.27
CA LEU A 95 2.15 -1.39 -16.70
C LEU A 95 2.86 -2.21 -17.78
N THR A 96 3.36 -1.55 -18.81
CA THR A 96 4.30 -2.15 -19.76
C THR A 96 5.62 -2.42 -19.05
N ARG A 97 6.44 -3.29 -19.65
CA ARG A 97 7.77 -3.59 -19.10
C ARG A 97 8.65 -2.35 -19.03
N SER A 98 8.56 -1.46 -20.02
CA SER A 98 9.30 -0.19 -20.02
C SER A 98 8.89 0.70 -18.87
N GLU A 99 7.60 0.95 -18.70
CA GLU A 99 7.06 1.75 -17.59
C GLU A 99 7.47 1.17 -16.24
N ALA A 100 7.33 -0.16 -16.06
CA ALA A 100 7.71 -0.82 -14.83
C ALA A 100 9.21 -0.70 -14.52
N THR A 101 10.07 -0.81 -15.54
CA THR A 101 11.53 -0.68 -15.39
C THR A 101 11.94 0.75 -15.03
N GLN A 102 11.18 1.73 -15.48
CA GLN A 102 11.37 3.16 -15.17
C GLN A 102 10.72 3.57 -13.85
N GLY A 103 10.25 2.61 -13.05
CA GLY A 103 9.63 2.89 -11.75
C GLY A 103 8.21 3.42 -11.85
N GLY A 104 7.56 3.25 -13.01
CA GLY A 104 6.17 3.69 -13.21
C GLY A 104 5.23 3.10 -12.18
N SER A 105 4.31 3.92 -11.70
CA SER A 105 3.28 3.54 -10.73
C SER A 105 1.99 4.32 -10.93
N VAL A 106 0.87 3.67 -10.64
CA VAL A 106 -0.48 4.23 -10.75
C VAL A 106 -1.23 3.93 -9.45
N VAL A 107 -1.90 4.95 -8.92
CA VAL A 107 -2.72 4.80 -7.71
C VAL A 107 -3.95 3.94 -8.01
N ALA A 108 -4.25 3.03 -7.11
CA ALA A 108 -5.45 2.20 -7.16
C ALA A 108 -5.96 1.94 -5.73
N GLY A 109 -7.17 1.45 -5.58
CA GLY A 109 -7.78 1.14 -4.29
C GLY A 109 -7.15 -0.07 -3.59
N TYR A 110 -5.82 -0.04 -3.41
CA TYR A 110 -5.08 -1.10 -2.72
C TYR A 110 -5.30 -1.06 -1.22
N ILE A 111 -5.33 -2.24 -0.61
CA ILE A 111 -5.36 -2.40 0.84
C ILE A 111 -4.01 -1.93 1.39
N MET A 112 -4.06 -0.95 2.27
CA MET A 112 -2.87 -0.35 2.90
C MET A 112 -2.54 -0.98 4.23
N THR A 113 -3.56 -1.27 5.03
CA THR A 113 -3.41 -1.86 6.36
C THR A 113 -4.51 -2.88 6.61
N GLU A 114 -4.22 -3.88 7.43
CA GLU A 114 -5.20 -4.84 7.95
C GLU A 114 -4.97 -5.02 9.45
N GLY A 115 -6.00 -4.79 10.24
CA GLY A 115 -5.92 -4.92 11.68
C GLY A 115 -7.27 -4.92 12.36
N SER A 116 -7.24 -4.83 13.69
CA SER A 116 -8.39 -5.01 14.58
C SER A 116 -9.02 -3.71 15.08
N LEU A 117 -8.35 -2.56 14.89
CA LEU A 117 -8.95 -1.29 15.30
C LEU A 117 -10.08 -0.89 14.37
N ALA A 118 -11.00 -0.08 14.89
CA ALA A 118 -12.12 0.46 14.13
C ALA A 118 -11.63 1.15 12.84
N ALA A 119 -12.30 0.86 11.73
CA ALA A 119 -11.97 1.44 10.44
C ALA A 119 -12.33 2.93 10.42
N ILE A 120 -11.53 3.70 9.70
CA ILE A 120 -11.83 5.08 9.37
C ILE A 120 -12.60 5.06 8.04
N ASP A 121 -13.92 5.19 8.12
CA ASP A 121 -14.77 5.27 6.94
C ASP A 121 -14.62 6.63 6.29
N VAL A 122 -14.54 6.66 4.97
CA VAL A 122 -14.34 7.87 4.19
C VAL A 122 -15.48 8.04 3.19
N LEU A 123 -16.13 9.20 3.25
CA LEU A 123 -17.09 9.64 2.26
C LEU A 123 -16.41 10.60 1.29
N GLN A 124 -16.55 10.34 0.01
CA GLN A 124 -16.01 11.19 -1.04
C GLN A 124 -17.13 11.96 -1.74
N SER A 125 -17.00 13.28 -1.81
CA SER A 125 -17.91 14.15 -2.55
C SER A 125 -17.15 15.30 -3.18
N ALA A 126 -17.32 15.50 -4.48
CA ALA A 126 -16.71 16.62 -5.24
C ALA A 126 -15.19 16.78 -5.02
N GLY A 127 -14.46 15.67 -4.91
CA GLY A 127 -13.01 15.67 -4.66
C GLY A 127 -12.61 15.89 -3.21
N GLN A 128 -13.57 16.14 -2.33
CA GLN A 128 -13.35 16.22 -0.89
C GLN A 128 -13.59 14.86 -0.24
N PHE A 129 -12.70 14.49 0.66
CA PHE A 129 -12.80 13.31 1.51
C PHE A 129 -13.14 13.74 2.92
N VAL A 130 -14.17 13.14 3.48
CA VAL A 130 -14.60 13.38 4.87
C VAL A 130 -14.60 12.05 5.59
N THR A 131 -13.88 11.96 6.69
CA THR A 131 -13.80 10.75 7.51
C THR A 131 -14.97 10.66 8.50
N ASN A 132 -15.13 9.51 9.15
CA ASN A 132 -16.04 9.35 10.28
C ASN A 132 -15.42 9.86 11.60
N VAL A 133 -14.17 10.32 11.63
CA VAL A 133 -13.50 10.83 12.83
C VAL A 133 -14.07 12.20 13.18
N ASN A 134 -14.76 12.29 14.31
CA ASN A 134 -15.41 13.49 14.78
C ASN A 134 -14.43 14.33 15.63
N VAL A 135 -14.38 15.63 15.38
CA VAL A 135 -13.61 16.62 16.17
C VAL A 135 -14.52 17.62 16.87
N GLY A 136 -15.83 17.40 16.84
CA GLY A 136 -16.81 18.28 17.44
C GLY A 136 -16.85 19.66 16.76
N GLU A 137 -17.10 20.67 17.57
CA GLU A 137 -17.14 22.08 17.14
C GLU A 137 -15.76 22.75 17.16
N THR A 138 -14.69 22.02 17.48
CA THR A 138 -13.34 22.54 17.59
C THR A 138 -12.84 23.03 16.23
N ALA A 139 -12.51 24.30 16.16
CA ALA A 139 -11.89 24.89 14.98
C ALA A 139 -10.42 24.44 14.91
N ILE A 140 -10.08 23.65 13.93
CA ILE A 140 -8.71 23.17 13.69
C ILE A 140 -8.02 24.09 12.70
N SER A 141 -6.87 24.61 13.10
CA SER A 141 -6.01 25.45 12.27
C SER A 141 -4.54 25.06 12.48
N GLY A 142 -3.64 25.62 11.69
CA GLY A 142 -2.20 25.39 11.87
C GLY A 142 -1.65 25.84 13.22
N LEU A 143 -2.33 26.76 13.90
CA LEU A 143 -1.98 27.26 15.23
C LEU A 143 -2.61 26.45 16.36
N THR A 144 -3.50 25.52 16.07
CA THR A 144 -4.08 24.60 17.06
C THR A 144 -2.97 23.72 17.60
N THR A 145 -2.91 23.57 18.94
CA THR A 145 -1.93 22.66 19.55
C THR A 145 -2.30 21.20 19.31
N VAL A 146 -1.31 20.33 19.30
CA VAL A 146 -1.53 18.88 19.18
C VAL A 146 -2.38 18.37 20.35
N GLY A 147 -2.22 18.95 21.55
CA GLY A 147 -3.06 18.65 22.72
C GLY A 147 -4.54 18.94 22.45
N THR A 148 -4.87 20.17 22.02
CA THR A 148 -6.27 20.54 21.68
C THR A 148 -6.85 19.64 20.59
N PHE A 149 -6.04 19.29 19.58
CA PHE A 149 -6.44 18.37 18.51
C PHE A 149 -6.70 16.95 19.05
N ALA A 150 -5.83 16.48 19.95
CA ALA A 150 -5.97 15.17 20.58
C ALA A 150 -7.24 15.09 21.45
N ASP A 151 -7.48 16.12 22.26
CA ASP A 151 -8.67 16.22 23.11
C ASP A 151 -9.94 16.21 22.26
N ALA A 152 -9.97 16.99 21.18
CA ALA A 152 -11.09 17.03 20.25
C ALA A 152 -11.42 15.66 19.64
N ILE A 153 -10.40 14.83 19.32
CA ILE A 153 -10.62 13.49 18.80
C ILE A 153 -11.06 12.53 19.91
N VAL A 154 -10.35 12.50 21.03
CA VAL A 154 -10.59 11.51 22.09
C VAL A 154 -11.95 11.73 22.77
N GLU A 155 -12.36 12.98 22.98
CA GLU A 155 -13.65 13.30 23.59
C GLU A 155 -14.85 12.98 22.69
N ASN A 156 -14.67 13.08 21.37
CA ASN A 156 -15.78 12.91 20.42
C ASN A 156 -15.83 11.51 19.76
N ASN A 157 -14.88 10.61 20.09
CA ASN A 157 -14.84 9.26 19.51
C ASN A 157 -14.45 8.22 20.57
N THR A 158 -15.33 7.28 20.85
CA THR A 158 -15.15 6.25 21.89
C THR A 158 -14.01 5.26 21.61
N ASP A 159 -13.63 5.10 20.36
CA ASP A 159 -12.61 4.13 19.95
C ASP A 159 -11.19 4.70 20.03
N TRP A 160 -11.05 6.00 20.27
CA TRP A 160 -9.78 6.70 20.33
C TRP A 160 -9.31 6.94 21.77
N ARG A 161 -7.99 6.93 21.96
CA ARG A 161 -7.35 7.15 23.27
C ARG A 161 -6.09 7.98 23.12
N TYR A 162 -5.67 8.63 24.18
CA TYR A 162 -4.35 9.24 24.23
C TYR A 162 -3.26 8.19 24.03
N GLY A 163 -2.24 8.54 23.27
CA GLY A 163 -1.19 7.64 22.80
C GLY A 163 -1.47 6.97 21.45
N ASP A 164 -2.70 7.05 20.94
CA ASP A 164 -3.02 6.60 19.58
C ASP A 164 -2.35 7.52 18.55
N LYS A 165 -2.09 6.98 17.39
CA LYS A 165 -1.54 7.72 16.27
C LYS A 165 -2.53 7.71 15.12
N ILE A 166 -2.79 8.88 14.57
CA ILE A 166 -3.48 9.05 13.28
C ILE A 166 -2.44 9.36 12.21
N SER A 167 -2.48 8.62 11.12
CA SER A 167 -1.58 8.80 9.97
C SER A 167 -2.41 9.04 8.72
N ALA A 168 -2.08 10.06 7.96
CA ALA A 168 -2.66 10.30 6.64
C ALA A 168 -1.60 10.05 5.57
N PHE A 169 -1.92 9.25 4.56
CA PHE A 169 -1.08 9.05 3.39
C PHE A 169 -1.76 9.69 2.19
N VAL A 170 -1.04 10.55 1.52
CA VAL A 170 -1.49 11.26 0.32
C VAL A 170 -0.66 10.80 -0.86
N PHE A 171 -1.33 10.27 -1.87
CA PHE A 171 -0.73 9.79 -3.10
C PHE A 171 -1.06 10.77 -4.23
N GLU A 172 -0.06 11.47 -4.73
CA GLU A 172 -0.18 12.32 -5.91
C GLU A 172 0.35 11.58 -7.13
N GLN A 173 -0.42 11.55 -8.20
CA GLN A 173 -0.10 10.88 -9.43
C GLN A 173 0.11 11.89 -10.55
N SER A 174 1.22 11.77 -11.26
CA SER A 174 1.56 12.57 -12.44
C SER A 174 2.07 11.67 -13.57
N VAL A 175 2.09 12.22 -14.78
CA VAL A 175 2.69 11.55 -15.94
C VAL A 175 3.89 12.36 -16.37
N ASP A 176 5.05 11.73 -16.51
CA ASP A 176 6.24 12.37 -17.03
C ASP A 176 5.98 12.84 -18.46
N SER A 177 6.22 14.12 -18.73
CA SER A 177 5.88 14.76 -20.01
C SER A 177 6.75 14.28 -21.18
N VAL A 178 7.93 13.72 -20.90
CA VAL A 178 8.88 13.27 -21.92
C VAL A 178 8.69 11.78 -22.21
N THR A 179 8.61 10.96 -21.16
CA THR A 179 8.55 9.50 -21.29
C THR A 179 7.13 8.95 -21.31
N GLY A 180 6.13 9.72 -20.87
CA GLY A 180 4.75 9.29 -20.71
C GLY A 180 4.56 8.27 -19.57
N VAL A 181 5.57 8.06 -18.73
CA VAL A 181 5.53 7.11 -17.62
C VAL A 181 4.77 7.72 -16.45
N PRO A 182 3.77 7.03 -15.88
CA PRO A 182 3.08 7.51 -14.69
C PRO A 182 3.95 7.33 -13.45
N HIS A 183 3.98 8.32 -12.59
CA HIS A 183 4.66 8.28 -11.30
C HIS A 183 3.72 8.69 -10.19
N VAL A 184 3.87 8.03 -9.06
CA VAL A 184 3.17 8.36 -7.82
C VAL A 184 4.18 8.86 -6.81
N VAL A 185 3.86 9.95 -6.15
CA VAL A 185 4.59 10.45 -4.97
C VAL A 185 3.69 10.22 -3.77
N CYS A 186 4.22 9.57 -2.74
CA CYS A 186 3.53 9.37 -1.46
C CYS A 186 4.11 10.30 -0.41
N ARG A 187 3.25 11.01 0.32
CA ARG A 187 3.59 11.77 1.52
C ARG A 187 2.81 11.20 2.70
N SER A 188 3.43 11.13 3.86
CA SER A 188 2.78 10.70 5.09
C SER A 188 2.81 11.80 6.14
N TYR A 189 1.71 12.01 6.81
CA TYR A 189 1.52 12.95 7.88
C TYR A 189 1.04 12.20 9.12
N ASN A 190 1.71 12.42 10.24
CA ASN A 190 1.51 11.61 11.43
C ASN A 190 1.31 12.49 12.64
N ILE A 191 0.27 12.23 13.41
CA ILE A 191 0.00 12.90 14.69
C ILE A 191 -0.22 11.81 15.75
N THR A 192 0.53 11.89 16.84
CA THR A 192 0.27 11.10 18.04
C THR A 192 -0.59 11.93 18.98
N LEU A 193 -1.67 11.35 19.47
CA LEU A 193 -2.65 12.03 20.34
C LEU A 193 -2.11 12.14 21.77
N ILE A 194 -1.55 13.29 22.11
CA ILE A 194 -0.99 13.59 23.44
C ILE A 194 -1.71 14.82 23.99
N SER A 195 -2.41 14.71 25.14
CA SER A 195 -3.29 15.76 25.66
C SER A 195 -2.57 17.05 26.04
N GLU A 196 -1.32 16.99 26.45
CA GLU A 196 -0.57 18.15 26.95
C GLU A 196 0.54 18.60 25.99
N ASP A 197 0.42 18.27 24.70
CA ASP A 197 1.41 18.67 23.70
C ASP A 197 1.15 20.08 23.21
N GLU A 198 2.03 21.01 23.59
CA GLU A 198 1.93 22.43 23.25
C GLU A 198 2.42 22.76 21.83
N ARG A 199 3.03 21.81 21.11
CA ARG A 199 3.44 22.02 19.71
C ARG A 199 2.21 22.27 18.87
N THR A 200 2.31 23.19 17.92
CA THR A 200 1.23 23.46 16.99
C THR A 200 1.18 22.39 15.88
N LEU A 201 0.04 22.27 15.22
CA LEU A 201 -0.08 21.39 14.07
C LEU A 201 0.89 21.77 12.94
N ASN A 202 1.18 23.07 12.77
CA ASN A 202 2.20 23.54 11.84
C ASN A 202 3.61 23.05 12.20
N ASP A 203 3.93 22.93 13.48
CA ASP A 203 5.24 22.42 13.92
C ASP A 203 5.42 20.93 13.57
N VAL A 204 4.33 20.17 13.58
CA VAL A 204 4.35 18.72 13.33
C VAL A 204 4.12 18.37 11.84
N LEU A 205 3.22 19.08 11.18
CA LEU A 205 2.78 18.80 9.80
C LEU A 205 3.42 19.74 8.78
N GLY A 206 4.09 20.79 9.23
CA GLY A 206 4.55 21.87 8.37
C GLY A 206 3.37 22.59 7.72
N SER A 207 3.53 23.04 6.47
CA SER A 207 2.45 23.70 5.71
C SER A 207 1.37 22.74 5.17
N ASN A 208 1.33 21.49 5.64
CA ASN A 208 0.49 20.42 5.09
C ASN A 208 -0.75 20.12 5.96
N LEU A 209 -1.28 21.14 6.63
CA LEU A 209 -2.49 21.03 7.44
C LEU A 209 -3.71 20.53 6.62
N GLU A 210 -3.66 20.67 5.31
CA GLU A 210 -4.74 20.23 4.41
C GLU A 210 -5.12 18.76 4.62
N ALA A 211 -4.15 17.91 5.04
CA ALA A 211 -4.41 16.51 5.35
C ALA A 211 -5.34 16.28 6.55
N PHE A 212 -5.59 17.31 7.37
CA PHE A 212 -6.42 17.27 8.57
C PHE A 212 -7.37 18.46 8.65
N SER A 213 -7.95 18.86 7.52
CA SER A 213 -9.00 19.89 7.51
C SER A 213 -10.27 19.38 8.20
N VAL A 214 -11.14 20.30 8.59
CA VAL A 214 -12.41 19.97 9.25
C VAL A 214 -13.57 20.37 8.36
N THR A 215 -14.48 19.44 8.16
CA THR A 215 -15.72 19.66 7.41
C THR A 215 -16.89 19.08 8.18
N GLY A 216 -17.82 19.94 8.61
CA GLY A 216 -19.01 19.53 9.40
C GLY A 216 -18.65 18.81 10.71
N GLY A 217 -17.62 19.27 11.42
CA GLY A 217 -17.16 18.67 12.68
C GLY A 217 -16.37 17.37 12.51
N LYS A 218 -16.00 16.98 11.29
CA LYS A 218 -15.26 15.75 11.00
C LYS A 218 -13.96 16.06 10.29
N LEU A 219 -12.95 15.21 10.52
CA LEU A 219 -11.69 15.30 9.80
C LEU A 219 -11.87 14.95 8.33
N GLY A 220 -11.15 15.65 7.48
CA GLY A 220 -11.17 15.43 6.05
C GLY A 220 -10.04 16.14 5.35
N MET A 221 -10.04 16.08 4.03
CA MET A 221 -9.13 16.85 3.19
C MET A 221 -9.68 17.02 1.78
N GLN A 222 -9.22 18.08 1.10
CA GLN A 222 -9.30 18.16 -0.35
C GLN A 222 -8.29 17.17 -0.92
N GLY A 223 -8.77 16.16 -1.63
CA GLY A 223 -7.89 15.17 -2.25
C GLY A 223 -7.08 15.75 -3.42
N PRO A 224 -5.95 15.12 -3.77
CA PRO A 224 -5.21 15.47 -4.97
C PRO A 224 -6.10 15.28 -6.22
N ILE A 225 -5.89 16.08 -7.27
CA ILE A 225 -6.68 16.00 -8.51
C ILE A 225 -6.60 14.60 -9.11
N ASN A 226 -5.40 14.04 -9.17
CA ASN A 226 -5.14 12.66 -9.58
C ASN A 226 -4.39 11.96 -8.45
N GLY A 227 -4.97 10.93 -7.87
CA GLY A 227 -4.30 10.21 -6.81
C GLY A 227 -5.24 9.53 -5.83
N GLY A 228 -4.90 9.56 -4.56
CA GLY A 228 -5.71 8.97 -3.52
C GLY A 228 -5.22 9.33 -2.12
N VAL A 229 -6.05 9.05 -1.15
CA VAL A 229 -5.76 9.31 0.26
C VAL A 229 -6.18 8.12 1.11
N VAL A 230 -5.50 7.94 2.23
CA VAL A 230 -5.90 6.97 3.25
C VAL A 230 -5.52 7.49 4.63
N TRP A 231 -6.40 7.34 5.59
CA TRP A 231 -6.11 7.56 7.01
C TRP A 231 -5.99 6.23 7.72
N VAL A 232 -5.06 6.12 8.62
CA VAL A 232 -4.81 4.91 9.41
C VAL A 232 -4.81 5.28 10.88
N HIS A 233 -5.62 4.60 11.66
CA HIS A 233 -5.55 4.60 13.11
C HIS A 233 -4.57 3.52 13.55
N SER A 234 -3.63 3.86 14.40
CA SER A 234 -2.71 2.90 15.00
C SER A 234 -2.53 3.13 16.49
N ARG A 235 -2.30 2.05 17.23
CA ARG A 235 -2.15 2.00 18.69
C ARG A 235 -1.09 0.99 19.06
N ILE A 236 -0.27 1.31 20.03
CA ILE A 236 0.62 0.32 20.66
C ILE A 236 -0.16 -0.36 21.78
N ASP A 237 -0.36 -1.66 21.66
CA ASP A 237 -0.99 -2.46 22.73
C ASP A 237 -0.05 -2.53 23.93
N GLY A 238 -0.50 -2.01 25.06
CA GLY A 238 0.30 -1.93 26.29
C GLY A 238 0.67 -3.31 26.87
N ASN A 239 -0.07 -4.36 26.54
CA ASN A 239 0.19 -5.70 27.07
C ASN A 239 1.20 -6.47 26.21
N SER A 240 1.08 -6.38 24.90
CA SER A 240 1.91 -7.15 23.97
C SER A 240 3.03 -6.34 23.31
N GLY A 241 2.99 -5.02 23.39
CA GLY A 241 3.89 -4.11 22.66
C GLY A 241 3.71 -4.14 21.15
N LYS A 242 2.66 -4.82 20.65
CA LYS A 242 2.37 -4.87 19.21
C LYS A 242 1.66 -3.61 18.76
N THR A 243 1.90 -3.24 17.52
CA THR A 243 1.13 -2.18 16.88
C THR A 243 -0.16 -2.76 16.32
N LEU A 244 -1.28 -2.30 16.87
CA LEU A 244 -2.62 -2.54 16.34
C LEU A 244 -2.90 -1.46 15.28
N VAL A 245 -3.66 -1.79 14.24
CA VAL A 245 -4.01 -0.85 13.18
C VAL A 245 -5.47 -1.02 12.75
N SER A 246 -6.04 0.02 12.14
CA SER A 246 -7.32 -0.09 11.43
C SER A 246 -7.13 -0.72 10.05
N SER A 247 -8.16 -1.40 9.55
CA SER A 247 -8.15 -1.95 8.19
C SER A 247 -8.53 -0.88 7.19
N GLN A 248 -7.62 -0.51 6.28
CA GLN A 248 -7.78 0.62 5.38
C GLN A 248 -7.35 0.31 3.94
N SER A 249 -8.07 0.91 3.00
CA SER A 249 -7.73 0.91 1.57
C SER A 249 -7.57 2.34 1.06
N ILE A 250 -6.80 2.52 -0.02
CA ILE A 250 -6.64 3.83 -0.66
C ILE A 250 -7.97 4.27 -1.27
N ASN A 251 -8.44 5.45 -0.86
CA ASN A 251 -9.58 6.13 -1.47
C ASN A 251 -9.07 6.94 -2.66
N VAL A 252 -9.41 6.55 -3.87
CA VAL A 252 -8.91 7.13 -5.11
C VAL A 252 -9.77 8.30 -5.55
N THR A 253 -9.16 9.46 -5.84
CA THR A 253 -9.88 10.69 -6.25
C THR A 253 -10.46 10.60 -7.66
N ASN A 254 -9.63 10.14 -8.59
CA ASN A 254 -10.07 9.71 -9.92
C ASN A 254 -9.81 8.22 -10.02
N ASN A 255 -10.76 7.54 -10.64
CA ASN A 255 -10.45 6.22 -11.13
C ASN A 255 -9.15 6.35 -11.92
N ILE A 256 -8.13 5.61 -11.53
CA ILE A 256 -6.91 5.28 -12.24
C ILE A 256 -6.86 5.95 -13.61
N LEU A 257 -5.79 6.59 -14.03
CA LEU A 257 -5.66 7.06 -15.39
C LEU A 257 -6.31 6.03 -16.32
N SER A 258 -7.45 6.35 -16.91
CA SER A 258 -8.39 5.40 -17.53
C SER A 258 -7.74 4.43 -18.53
N GLY A 259 -6.62 4.85 -19.16
CA GLY A 259 -5.84 4.00 -20.03
C GLY A 259 -5.23 2.78 -19.37
N TYR A 260 -4.98 2.78 -18.07
CA TYR A 260 -4.30 1.68 -17.38
C TYR A 260 -5.20 0.52 -16.95
N THR A 261 -6.51 0.71 -17.00
CA THR A 261 -7.50 -0.35 -16.75
C THR A 261 -8.14 -0.88 -18.03
N SER A 262 -7.81 -0.28 -19.19
CA SER A 262 -8.41 -0.61 -20.47
C SER A 262 -7.90 -1.95 -21.05
N ALA A 263 -8.72 -2.56 -21.90
CA ALA A 263 -8.33 -3.77 -22.62
C ALA A 263 -7.11 -3.54 -23.54
N SER A 264 -7.03 -2.36 -24.18
CA SER A 264 -5.88 -1.98 -25.02
C SER A 264 -4.60 -1.85 -24.20
N LYS A 265 -4.64 -1.27 -23.01
CA LYS A 265 -3.47 -1.17 -22.13
C LYS A 265 -3.04 -2.55 -21.63
N ARG A 266 -4.00 -3.43 -21.29
CA ARG A 266 -3.73 -4.83 -20.95
C ARG A 266 -2.97 -5.54 -22.05
N GLU A 267 -3.43 -5.43 -23.28
CA GLU A 267 -2.79 -6.05 -24.44
C GLU A 267 -1.38 -5.52 -24.67
N ALA A 268 -1.20 -4.21 -24.71
CA ALA A 268 0.09 -3.57 -24.86
C ALA A 268 1.07 -4.00 -23.74
N ALA A 269 0.59 -4.05 -22.50
CA ALA A 269 1.39 -4.49 -21.36
C ALA A 269 1.83 -5.96 -21.52
N VAL A 270 0.91 -6.87 -21.85
CA VAL A 270 1.22 -8.29 -22.04
C VAL A 270 2.22 -8.50 -23.16
N ILE A 271 2.07 -7.84 -24.29
CA ILE A 271 3.00 -7.89 -25.43
C ILE A 271 4.39 -7.42 -25.02
N SER A 272 4.48 -6.33 -24.25
CA SER A 272 5.75 -5.78 -23.80
C SER A 272 6.59 -6.73 -22.95
N TYR A 273 5.95 -7.66 -22.24
CA TYR A 273 6.61 -8.72 -21.48
C TYR A 273 6.90 -9.98 -22.30
N GLY A 274 6.61 -9.94 -23.61
CA GLY A 274 6.83 -11.04 -24.55
C GLY A 274 5.66 -12.02 -24.66
N GLY A 275 4.46 -11.57 -24.29
CA GLY A 275 3.22 -12.25 -24.60
C GLY A 275 2.92 -12.17 -26.11
N LYS A 276 2.07 -13.07 -26.62
CA LYS A 276 1.63 -13.02 -28.02
C LYS A 276 0.51 -11.99 -28.18
N PRO A 277 0.52 -11.20 -29.28
CA PRO A 277 -0.62 -10.39 -29.61
C PRO A 277 -1.80 -11.31 -29.97
N ASN A 278 -2.89 -10.91 -29.62
CA ASN A 278 -4.23 -11.32 -29.56
C ASN A 278 -4.96 -12.23 -30.54
N GLY A 279 -6.07 -12.64 -30.20
CA GLY A 279 -7.07 -13.48 -30.84
C GLY A 279 -7.26 -14.81 -30.15
N ALA A 280 -6.21 -15.42 -29.63
CA ALA A 280 -6.27 -16.70 -28.91
C ALA A 280 -6.55 -16.57 -27.40
N PHE A 281 -6.68 -15.34 -26.88
CA PHE A 281 -6.61 -15.05 -25.44
C PHE A 281 -7.87 -14.42 -24.85
N LEU A 282 -8.83 -14.12 -25.69
CA LEU A 282 -10.18 -13.70 -25.25
C LEU A 282 -11.06 -14.93 -25.04
N THR A 283 -10.61 -15.90 -24.27
CA THR A 283 -11.53 -16.83 -23.68
C THR A 283 -12.15 -16.15 -22.47
N PRO A 284 -13.47 -16.11 -22.35
CA PRO A 284 -14.21 -15.48 -21.23
C PRO A 284 -13.76 -15.97 -19.86
N ASP A 285 -13.21 -17.17 -19.78
CA ASP A 285 -12.82 -17.84 -18.55
C ASP A 285 -11.62 -17.20 -17.83
N VAL A 286 -10.79 -16.38 -18.48
CA VAL A 286 -9.63 -15.78 -17.82
C VAL A 286 -10.05 -14.57 -16.98
N ASP A 287 -11.07 -13.86 -17.38
CA ASP A 287 -11.60 -12.72 -16.60
C ASP A 287 -12.60 -13.18 -15.53
N ALA A 288 -13.31 -14.29 -15.74
CA ALA A 288 -14.26 -14.86 -14.78
C ALA A 288 -13.59 -15.45 -13.52
N ILE A 289 -12.34 -15.92 -13.63
CA ILE A 289 -11.60 -16.50 -12.48
C ILE A 289 -11.06 -15.43 -11.53
N TYR A 290 -11.03 -14.17 -11.92
CA TYR A 290 -10.44 -13.07 -11.15
C TYR A 290 -11.44 -12.01 -10.68
N THR A 291 -12.73 -12.24 -10.86
CA THR A 291 -13.82 -11.39 -10.37
C THR A 291 -14.50 -11.93 -9.11
N MET A 292 -13.90 -12.88 -8.42
CA MET A 292 -14.31 -13.30 -7.07
C MET A 292 -13.38 -12.71 -6.02
#